data_8864ad5ebfb4b267e94cdf57952461b0
#
_entry.id   8864ad5ebfb4b267e94cdf57952461b0
#
_cell.length_a   1.000
_cell.length_b   1.000
_cell.length_c   1.000
_cell.angle_alpha   90.00
_cell.angle_beta   90.00
_cell.angle_gamma   90.00
#
_symmetry.space_group_name_H-M   'P 1'
#
loop_
_entity.id
_entity.type
_entity.pdbx_description
1 polymer ?
#
loop_
_entity_poly.entity_id
_entity_poly.type
_entity_poly.pdbx_seq_one_letter_code
_entity_poly.pdbx_strand_id
1 'polypeptide(L)'
;MYDDTSFNGSLQGVNLPVYYHDQIIAVIGISGKPDKVKKYAYLAQKITNLLIREKELNEFNRSQAEKMHYLLQSLLDQENLDSQYFSDMLKYFQLDLKNNYRLLIILAKRLVNEQSIIQELHSLAIPVYHYQYPNRFLAIIDADYFNRCEYKLKKLAGNQVSIAVGKQIPLIKLSESYHSALIALRNIQDHQYINYDVLTLEIILQSISIYDKKDYLNKTIAMLSLEDLNLLHIYFEEDMSLLNTANRLFIHKNTLQYKLDRIHKLCGYNPRKFRDANILYLALKLK
;
A
#
# COMPACT_ATOMS: atom_id res chain seq x y z
N MET A 1 -15.29 5.32 60.68
CA MET A 1 -15.52 3.95 61.18
C MET A 1 -17.02 3.81 61.28
N TYR A 2 -17.70 3.24 60.28
CA TYR A 2 -19.14 3.01 60.35
C TYR A 2 -19.35 1.66 61.00
N ASP A 3 -20.14 1.65 62.03
CA ASP A 3 -20.48 0.48 62.84
C ASP A 3 -21.44 -0.42 62.00
N ASP A 4 -21.05 -1.67 61.77
CA ASP A 4 -21.82 -2.65 60.97
C ASP A 4 -23.21 -2.97 61.54
N THR A 5 -23.52 -2.50 62.77
CA THR A 5 -24.77 -2.75 63.42
C THR A 5 -25.93 -1.83 62.99
N SER A 6 -25.64 -0.78 62.17
CA SER A 6 -26.63 0.23 61.81
C SER A 6 -27.40 -0.08 60.50
N PHE A 7 -27.01 -1.09 59.71
CA PHE A 7 -27.66 -1.42 58.45
C PHE A 7 -27.81 -2.95 58.27
N ASN A 8 -29.03 -3.45 58.29
CA ASN A 8 -29.32 -4.84 58.02
C ASN A 8 -28.85 -5.25 56.60
N GLY A 9 -27.89 -6.16 56.51
CA GLY A 9 -27.37 -6.70 55.26
C GLY A 9 -26.15 -5.96 54.68
N SER A 10 -25.57 -4.98 55.35
CA SER A 10 -24.32 -4.29 54.89
C SER A 10 -23.09 -5.04 55.42
N LEU A 11 -22.09 -5.21 54.52
CA LEU A 11 -20.78 -5.75 54.84
C LEU A 11 -19.76 -4.63 54.87
N GLN A 12 -18.81 -4.68 55.82
CA GLN A 12 -17.65 -3.76 55.78
C GLN A 12 -16.95 -3.87 54.42
N GLY A 13 -16.56 -2.72 53.86
CA GLY A 13 -15.89 -2.68 52.56
C GLY A 13 -15.35 -1.31 52.20
N VAL A 14 -14.82 -1.23 50.99
CA VAL A 14 -14.37 0.03 50.35
C VAL A 14 -15.11 0.19 49.05
N ASN A 15 -15.77 1.33 48.85
CA ASN A 15 -16.44 1.72 47.61
C ASN A 15 -15.68 2.86 46.96
N LEU A 16 -15.32 2.69 45.70
CA LEU A 16 -14.62 3.70 44.92
C LEU A 16 -15.40 4.02 43.62
N PRO A 17 -15.64 5.31 43.33
CA PRO A 17 -16.34 5.72 42.12
C PRO A 17 -15.46 5.52 40.87
N VAL A 18 -16.09 5.12 39.77
CA VAL A 18 -15.49 5.09 38.44
C VAL A 18 -16.04 6.29 37.67
N TYR A 19 -15.14 7.08 37.13
CA TYR A 19 -15.47 8.31 36.41
C TYR A 19 -15.33 8.14 34.90
N TYR A 20 -16.24 8.78 34.16
CA TYR A 20 -16.21 8.93 32.74
C TYR A 20 -16.69 10.33 32.37
N HIS A 21 -15.85 11.14 31.70
CA HIS A 21 -16.11 12.57 31.42
C HIS A 21 -16.64 13.33 32.65
N ASP A 22 -15.94 13.23 33.77
CA ASP A 22 -16.28 13.84 35.06
C ASP A 22 -17.64 13.40 35.68
N GLN A 23 -18.28 12.38 35.11
CA GLN A 23 -19.49 11.78 35.66
C GLN A 23 -19.18 10.41 36.29
N ILE A 24 -19.83 10.11 37.43
CA ILE A 24 -19.74 8.80 38.03
C ILE A 24 -20.64 7.84 37.26
N ILE A 25 -20.04 6.86 36.58
CA ILE A 25 -20.78 5.85 35.80
C ILE A 25 -20.94 4.53 36.52
N ALA A 26 -20.11 4.27 37.51
CA ALA A 26 -20.16 3.04 38.32
C ALA A 26 -19.48 3.26 39.68
N VAL A 27 -19.71 2.32 40.59
CA VAL A 27 -19.01 2.23 41.86
C VAL A 27 -18.46 0.81 42.02
N ILE A 28 -17.17 0.72 42.30
CA ILE A 28 -16.52 -0.55 42.62
C ILE A 28 -16.52 -0.75 44.12
N GLY A 29 -17.24 -1.79 44.61
CA GLY A 29 -17.27 -2.16 45.99
C GLY A 29 -16.48 -3.46 46.24
N ILE A 30 -15.63 -3.47 47.26
CA ILE A 30 -14.95 -4.68 47.74
C ILE A 30 -15.23 -4.87 49.21
N SER A 31 -15.89 -6.00 49.53
CA SER A 31 -16.23 -6.37 50.91
C SER A 31 -15.00 -6.90 51.66
N GLY A 32 -14.87 -6.56 52.92
CA GLY A 32 -13.80 -6.99 53.82
C GLY A 32 -13.28 -5.87 54.71
N LYS A 33 -12.32 -6.16 55.61
CA LYS A 33 -11.73 -5.15 56.49
C LYS A 33 -11.10 -4.04 55.61
N PRO A 34 -11.50 -2.74 55.77
CA PRO A 34 -11.07 -1.64 54.88
C PRO A 34 -9.57 -1.58 54.68
N ASP A 35 -8.77 -1.69 55.75
CA ASP A 35 -7.30 -1.64 55.67
C ASP A 35 -6.70 -2.79 54.79
N LYS A 36 -7.37 -3.93 54.76
CA LYS A 36 -6.90 -5.08 53.93
C LYS A 36 -7.33 -4.97 52.47
N VAL A 37 -8.54 -4.45 52.22
CA VAL A 37 -9.14 -4.45 50.87
C VAL A 37 -8.90 -3.15 50.06
N LYS A 38 -8.54 -2.05 50.72
CA LYS A 38 -8.36 -0.74 50.11
C LYS A 38 -7.41 -0.77 48.89
N LYS A 39 -6.26 -1.47 49.00
CA LYS A 39 -5.32 -1.61 47.89
C LYS A 39 -5.91 -2.34 46.68
N TYR A 40 -6.78 -3.35 46.90
CA TYR A 40 -7.42 -4.07 45.81
C TYR A 40 -8.54 -3.26 45.19
N ALA A 41 -9.28 -2.44 45.95
CA ALA A 41 -10.25 -1.50 45.43
C ALA A 41 -9.61 -0.45 44.51
N TYR A 42 -8.48 0.13 44.89
CA TYR A 42 -7.71 1.05 44.06
C TYR A 42 -7.17 0.36 42.80
N LEU A 43 -6.69 -0.88 42.90
CA LEU A 43 -6.21 -1.64 41.74
C LEU A 43 -7.36 -1.93 40.76
N ALA A 44 -8.50 -2.40 41.26
CA ALA A 44 -9.69 -2.63 40.47
C ALA A 44 -10.18 -1.34 39.79
N GLN A 45 -10.24 -0.21 40.50
CA GLN A 45 -10.59 1.08 39.93
C GLN A 45 -9.63 1.50 38.81
N LYS A 46 -8.31 1.36 39.00
CA LYS A 46 -7.31 1.64 37.97
C LYS A 46 -7.48 0.78 36.73
N ILE A 47 -7.67 -0.53 36.92
CA ILE A 47 -7.89 -1.46 35.80
C ILE A 47 -9.17 -1.08 35.04
N THR A 48 -10.27 -0.81 35.75
CA THR A 48 -11.54 -0.40 35.14
C THR A 48 -11.38 0.90 34.33
N ASN A 49 -10.72 1.91 34.88
CA ASN A 49 -10.45 3.15 34.16
C ASN A 49 -9.58 2.94 32.90
N LEU A 50 -8.59 2.05 32.96
CA LEU A 50 -7.78 1.69 31.80
C LEU A 50 -8.62 0.99 30.71
N LEU A 51 -9.49 0.05 31.09
CA LEU A 51 -10.38 -0.66 30.15
C LEU A 51 -11.38 0.29 29.49
N ILE A 52 -11.94 1.24 30.23
CA ILE A 52 -12.84 2.26 29.69
C ILE A 52 -12.09 3.11 28.66
N ARG A 53 -10.91 3.58 29.00
CA ARG A 53 -10.07 4.41 28.11
C ARG A 53 -9.64 3.64 26.84
N GLU A 54 -9.30 2.38 26.99
CA GLU A 54 -8.98 1.51 25.85
C GLU A 54 -10.19 1.34 24.91
N LYS A 55 -11.37 1.12 25.49
CA LYS A 55 -12.61 1.03 24.71
C LYS A 55 -12.90 2.31 23.93
N GLU A 56 -12.76 3.47 24.55
CA GLU A 56 -12.93 4.78 23.88
C GLU A 56 -11.98 4.95 22.71
N LEU A 57 -10.69 4.64 22.92
CA LEU A 57 -9.68 4.71 21.84
C LEU A 57 -10.02 3.78 20.68
N ASN A 58 -10.50 2.58 20.98
CA ASN A 58 -10.87 1.61 19.96
C ASN A 58 -12.10 2.08 19.17
N GLU A 59 -13.11 2.63 19.84
CA GLU A 59 -14.31 3.18 19.19
C GLU A 59 -13.95 4.41 18.33
N PHE A 60 -13.09 5.29 18.82
CA PHE A 60 -12.60 6.44 18.07
C PHE A 60 -11.83 5.98 16.81
N ASN A 61 -10.88 5.07 16.95
CA ASN A 61 -10.10 4.55 15.83
C ASN A 61 -10.98 3.85 14.79
N ARG A 62 -11.97 3.07 15.24
CA ARG A 62 -12.95 2.44 14.34
C ARG A 62 -13.75 3.47 13.56
N SER A 63 -14.25 4.52 14.23
CA SER A 63 -14.98 5.61 13.57
C SER A 63 -14.10 6.32 12.53
N GLN A 64 -12.82 6.54 12.81
CA GLN A 64 -11.88 7.13 11.85
C GLN A 64 -11.68 6.24 10.62
N ALA A 65 -11.45 4.94 10.82
CA ALA A 65 -11.28 3.99 9.74
C ALA A 65 -12.53 3.90 8.84
N GLU A 66 -13.71 3.93 9.44
CA GLU A 66 -14.99 3.94 8.71
C GLU A 66 -15.17 5.21 7.87
N LYS A 67 -14.80 6.38 8.40
CA LYS A 67 -14.83 7.66 7.66
C LYS A 67 -13.84 7.65 6.48
N MET A 68 -12.62 7.20 6.70
CA MET A 68 -11.60 7.10 5.64
C MET A 68 -12.04 6.12 4.56
N HIS A 69 -12.60 4.97 4.95
CA HIS A 69 -13.14 3.98 4.02
C HIS A 69 -14.25 4.57 3.16
N TYR A 70 -15.26 5.20 3.77
CA TYR A 70 -16.36 5.84 3.06
C TYR A 70 -15.86 6.86 2.03
N LEU A 71 -14.96 7.76 2.45
CA LEU A 71 -14.42 8.80 1.57
C LEU A 71 -13.67 8.21 0.37
N LEU A 72 -12.77 7.23 0.63
CA LEU A 72 -12.05 6.53 -0.43
C LEU A 72 -12.99 5.82 -1.39
N GLN A 73 -13.97 5.07 -0.86
CA GLN A 73 -14.94 4.35 -1.66
C GLN A 73 -15.73 5.30 -2.56
N SER A 74 -16.27 6.38 -2.00
CA SER A 74 -17.03 7.37 -2.77
C SER A 74 -16.20 7.99 -3.90
N LEU A 75 -14.93 8.30 -3.66
CA LEU A 75 -14.01 8.85 -4.67
C LEU A 75 -13.64 7.83 -5.75
N LEU A 76 -13.49 6.56 -5.39
CA LEU A 76 -13.11 5.50 -6.33
C LEU A 76 -14.30 5.05 -7.20
N ASP A 77 -15.47 4.88 -6.61
CA ASP A 77 -16.67 4.41 -7.29
C ASP A 77 -17.44 5.55 -7.97
N GLN A 78 -17.07 6.81 -7.69
CA GLN A 78 -17.76 8.01 -8.19
C GLN A 78 -19.21 8.08 -7.74
N GLU A 79 -19.50 7.58 -6.53
CA GLU A 79 -20.84 7.54 -5.94
C GLU A 79 -20.96 8.48 -4.73
N ASN A 80 -22.18 8.98 -4.49
CA ASN A 80 -22.51 9.82 -3.33
C ASN A 80 -21.72 11.13 -3.21
N LEU A 81 -21.09 11.61 -4.29
CA LEU A 81 -20.24 12.80 -4.29
C LEU A 81 -20.99 14.10 -3.95
N ASP A 82 -22.30 14.15 -4.20
CA ASP A 82 -23.16 15.29 -3.91
C ASP A 82 -23.78 15.24 -2.50
N SER A 83 -23.47 14.21 -1.70
CA SER A 83 -24.04 14.08 -0.36
C SER A 83 -23.42 15.08 0.62
N GLN A 84 -24.25 15.56 1.57
CA GLN A 84 -23.75 16.43 2.66
C GLN A 84 -22.66 15.72 3.47
N TYR A 85 -22.82 14.43 3.73
CA TYR A 85 -21.87 13.64 4.48
C TYR A 85 -20.49 13.56 3.78
N PHE A 86 -20.47 13.39 2.46
CA PHE A 86 -19.23 13.43 1.68
C PHE A 86 -18.53 14.79 1.81
N SER A 87 -19.30 15.89 1.69
CA SER A 87 -18.80 17.25 1.85
C SER A 87 -18.18 17.48 3.25
N ASP A 88 -18.82 16.94 4.28
CA ASP A 88 -18.34 17.04 5.66
C ASP A 88 -17.05 16.20 5.86
N MET A 89 -16.94 15.05 5.20
CA MET A 89 -15.71 14.25 5.23
C MET A 89 -14.54 14.95 4.54
N LEU A 90 -14.77 15.61 3.39
CA LEU A 90 -13.74 16.42 2.73
C LEU A 90 -13.20 17.51 3.68
N LYS A 91 -14.10 18.24 4.35
CA LYS A 91 -13.70 19.25 5.34
C LYS A 91 -12.95 18.64 6.52
N TYR A 92 -13.44 17.51 7.04
CA TYR A 92 -12.83 16.82 8.17
C TYR A 92 -11.39 16.41 7.89
N PHE A 93 -11.11 15.86 6.69
CA PHE A 93 -9.78 15.46 6.26
C PHE A 93 -8.99 16.58 5.57
N GLN A 94 -9.55 17.81 5.50
CA GLN A 94 -8.94 18.98 4.85
C GLN A 94 -8.56 18.74 3.39
N LEU A 95 -9.41 18.04 2.66
CA LEU A 95 -9.22 17.74 1.25
C LEU A 95 -10.03 18.67 0.36
N ASP A 96 -9.45 19.07 -0.78
CA ASP A 96 -10.12 19.86 -1.81
C ASP A 96 -10.22 19.07 -3.11
N LEU A 97 -11.43 18.96 -3.67
CA LEU A 97 -11.69 18.20 -4.90
C LEU A 97 -10.93 18.72 -6.12
N LYS A 98 -10.55 20.00 -6.12
CA LYS A 98 -9.83 20.65 -7.24
C LYS A 98 -8.31 20.50 -7.14
N ASN A 99 -7.80 20.29 -5.95
CA ASN A 99 -6.37 20.10 -5.75
C ASN A 99 -5.91 18.74 -6.29
N ASN A 100 -4.65 18.68 -6.65
CA ASN A 100 -4.08 17.46 -7.20
C ASN A 100 -3.57 16.52 -6.12
N TYR A 101 -3.90 15.26 -6.27
CA TYR A 101 -3.49 14.17 -5.38
C TYR A 101 -2.96 12.99 -6.18
N ARG A 102 -2.31 12.09 -5.47
CA ARG A 102 -1.90 10.77 -5.96
C ARG A 102 -2.49 9.70 -5.05
N LEU A 103 -2.89 8.59 -5.62
CA LEU A 103 -3.23 7.41 -4.85
C LEU A 103 -2.00 6.50 -4.77
N LEU A 104 -1.71 6.06 -3.57
CA LEU A 104 -0.67 5.08 -3.28
C LEU A 104 -1.32 3.72 -3.04
N ILE A 105 -0.76 2.66 -3.62
CA ILE A 105 -1.04 1.28 -3.24
C ILE A 105 0.20 0.73 -2.55
N ILE A 106 0.04 0.35 -1.29
CA ILE A 106 1.12 -0.21 -0.47
C ILE A 106 0.79 -1.67 -0.21
N LEU A 107 1.69 -2.56 -0.60
CA LEU A 107 1.60 -3.98 -0.31
C LEU A 107 2.61 -4.35 0.78
N ALA A 108 2.10 -4.92 1.87
CA ALA A 108 2.93 -5.46 2.94
C ALA A 108 3.08 -6.99 2.78
N LYS A 109 4.27 -7.54 2.97
CA LYS A 109 4.43 -8.99 3.08
C LYS A 109 3.84 -9.49 4.39
N ARG A 110 3.44 -10.77 4.45
CA ARG A 110 2.72 -11.38 5.59
C ARG A 110 3.35 -11.19 6.97
N LEU A 111 4.63 -10.85 7.05
CA LEU A 111 5.37 -10.68 8.30
C LEU A 111 5.37 -9.23 8.82
N VAL A 112 4.83 -8.28 8.06
CA VAL A 112 4.79 -6.87 8.47
C VAL A 112 3.54 -6.62 9.31
N ASN A 113 3.73 -6.04 10.48
CA ASN A 113 2.62 -5.60 11.33
C ASN A 113 1.92 -4.40 10.68
N GLU A 114 0.61 -4.47 10.51
CA GLU A 114 -0.23 -3.38 9.99
C GLU A 114 0.01 -2.06 10.75
N GLN A 115 0.13 -2.13 12.06
CA GLN A 115 0.36 -0.95 12.90
C GLN A 115 1.66 -0.22 12.56
N SER A 116 2.71 -0.94 12.14
CA SER A 116 3.96 -0.28 11.74
C SER A 116 3.80 0.54 10.46
N ILE A 117 3.01 0.06 9.50
CA ILE A 117 2.69 0.81 8.28
C ILE A 117 1.82 2.02 8.62
N ILE A 118 0.82 1.86 9.48
CA ILE A 118 -0.03 2.98 9.94
C ILE A 118 0.80 4.07 10.61
N GLN A 119 1.76 3.70 11.46
CA GLN A 119 2.67 4.66 12.09
C GLN A 119 3.52 5.42 11.07
N GLU A 120 4.02 4.73 10.04
CA GLU A 120 4.76 5.38 8.94
C GLU A 120 3.86 6.32 8.14
N LEU A 121 2.62 5.93 7.81
CA LEU A 121 1.65 6.81 7.14
C LEU A 121 1.33 8.06 7.97
N HIS A 122 1.19 7.92 9.28
CA HIS A 122 1.03 9.06 10.19
C HIS A 122 2.30 9.95 10.21
N SER A 123 3.50 9.36 10.25
CA SER A 123 4.76 10.12 10.21
C SER A 123 4.94 10.90 8.92
N LEU A 124 4.34 10.41 7.83
CA LEU A 124 4.26 11.04 6.52
C LEU A 124 3.08 12.02 6.41
N ALA A 125 2.35 12.29 7.49
CA ALA A 125 1.18 13.17 7.51
C ALA A 125 0.17 12.85 6.38
N ILE A 126 -0.02 11.57 6.06
CA ILE A 126 -0.99 11.12 5.06
C ILE A 126 -2.38 11.13 5.72
N PRO A 127 -3.32 11.97 5.25
CA PRO A 127 -4.56 12.21 5.98
C PRO A 127 -5.59 11.09 5.84
N VAL A 128 -5.58 10.39 4.71
CA VAL A 128 -6.55 9.35 4.39
C VAL A 128 -5.85 8.11 3.89
N TYR A 129 -6.10 6.99 4.54
CA TYR A 129 -5.66 5.66 4.13
C TYR A 129 -6.71 4.63 4.52
N HIS A 130 -6.70 3.49 3.83
CA HIS A 130 -7.60 2.37 4.11
C HIS A 130 -6.87 1.05 3.95
N TYR A 131 -6.98 0.19 4.97
CA TYR A 131 -6.45 -1.16 4.92
C TYR A 131 -7.43 -2.11 4.25
N GLN A 132 -6.98 -2.81 3.24
CA GLN A 132 -7.69 -3.87 2.55
C GLN A 132 -7.03 -5.22 2.85
N TYR A 133 -7.75 -6.06 3.57
CA TYR A 133 -7.29 -7.42 3.85
C TYR A 133 -6.94 -8.16 2.54
N PRO A 134 -5.86 -8.98 2.47
CA PRO A 134 -5.01 -9.38 3.60
C PRO A 134 -3.77 -8.50 3.85
N ASN A 135 -3.37 -7.62 2.94
CA ASN A 135 -2.05 -6.99 3.04
C ASN A 135 -1.88 -5.70 2.24
N ARG A 136 -2.97 -5.06 1.86
CA ARG A 136 -2.95 -3.87 1.01
C ARG A 136 -3.41 -2.64 1.79
N PHE A 137 -2.72 -1.52 1.58
CA PHE A 137 -3.21 -0.19 1.96
C PHE A 137 -3.42 0.66 0.72
N LEU A 138 -4.51 1.41 0.72
CA LEU A 138 -4.73 2.53 -0.19
C LEU A 138 -4.53 3.81 0.60
N ALA A 139 -3.81 4.77 0.04
CA ALA A 139 -3.57 6.05 0.71
C ALA A 139 -3.65 7.20 -0.29
N ILE A 140 -4.15 8.36 0.16
CA ILE A 140 -4.23 9.59 -0.62
C ILE A 140 -3.15 10.55 -0.13
N ILE A 141 -2.34 11.05 -1.05
CA ILE A 141 -1.30 12.04 -0.76
C ILE A 141 -1.45 13.24 -1.67
N ASP A 142 -1.34 14.43 -1.09
CA ASP A 142 -1.26 15.68 -1.85
C ASP A 142 -0.06 15.67 -2.80
N ALA A 143 -0.23 16.13 -4.04
CA ALA A 143 0.79 16.01 -5.07
C ALA A 143 2.03 16.88 -4.80
N ASP A 144 1.86 18.08 -4.23
CA ASP A 144 2.99 18.96 -3.90
C ASP A 144 3.75 18.43 -2.69
N TYR A 145 3.01 17.88 -1.72
CA TYR A 145 3.64 17.22 -0.58
C TYR A 145 4.36 15.92 -1.00
N PHE A 146 3.78 15.14 -1.91
CA PHE A 146 4.42 13.95 -2.48
C PHE A 146 5.80 14.29 -3.05
N ASN A 147 5.92 15.34 -3.86
CA ASN A 147 7.19 15.73 -4.47
C ASN A 147 8.29 16.03 -3.42
N ARG A 148 7.89 16.50 -2.24
CA ARG A 148 8.81 16.78 -1.12
C ARG A 148 9.18 15.54 -0.31
N CYS A 149 8.32 14.54 -0.25
CA CYS A 149 8.50 13.37 0.60
C CYS A 149 8.68 12.04 -0.15
N GLU A 150 8.74 12.04 -1.49
CA GLU A 150 8.91 10.82 -2.30
C GLU A 150 10.11 9.97 -1.86
N TYR A 151 11.21 10.63 -1.45
CA TYR A 151 12.39 9.92 -0.95
C TYR A 151 12.11 9.08 0.30
N LYS A 152 11.17 9.53 1.17
CA LYS A 152 10.76 8.77 2.36
C LYS A 152 9.94 7.55 1.96
N LEU A 153 9.06 7.68 0.97
CA LEU A 153 8.30 6.55 0.41
C LEU A 153 9.25 5.53 -0.23
N LYS A 154 10.26 5.97 -0.97
CA LYS A 154 11.32 5.08 -1.52
C LYS A 154 12.10 4.36 -0.42
N LYS A 155 12.35 5.03 0.70
CA LYS A 155 13.01 4.42 1.87
C LYS A 155 12.11 3.42 2.61
N LEU A 156 10.80 3.69 2.69
CA LEU A 156 9.82 2.77 3.27
C LEU A 156 9.67 1.53 2.40
N ALA A 157 9.70 1.70 1.08
CA ALA A 157 9.69 0.60 0.13
C ALA A 157 11.00 -0.20 0.27
N GLY A 158 10.88 -1.47 0.63
CA GLY A 158 12.00 -2.35 0.92
C GLY A 158 11.58 -3.81 0.77
N ASN A 159 12.40 -4.74 1.24
CA ASN A 159 12.15 -6.19 1.08
C ASN A 159 10.79 -6.67 1.62
N GLN A 160 10.16 -5.88 2.48
CA GLN A 160 8.90 -6.22 3.15
C GLN A 160 7.69 -5.39 2.67
N VAL A 161 7.94 -4.26 2.00
CA VAL A 161 6.89 -3.32 1.58
C VAL A 161 7.13 -2.90 0.14
N SER A 162 6.11 -3.02 -0.71
CA SER A 162 6.12 -2.52 -2.07
C SER A 162 5.12 -1.36 -2.20
N ILE A 163 5.52 -0.30 -2.90
CA ILE A 163 4.71 0.90 -3.08
C ILE A 163 4.55 1.22 -4.57
N ALA A 164 3.30 1.29 -5.01
CA ALA A 164 2.94 1.76 -6.34
C ALA A 164 2.24 3.12 -6.23
N VAL A 165 2.69 4.08 -7.03
CA VAL A 165 2.20 5.46 -7.03
C VAL A 165 1.41 5.73 -8.31
N GLY A 166 0.18 6.20 -8.17
CA GLY A 166 -0.68 6.62 -9.28
C GLY A 166 -0.30 7.99 -9.84
N LYS A 167 -0.82 8.29 -11.04
CA LYS A 167 -0.64 9.61 -11.67
C LYS A 167 -1.23 10.73 -10.81
N GLN A 168 -0.65 11.91 -10.94
CA GLN A 168 -1.19 13.13 -10.33
C GLN A 168 -2.48 13.56 -11.03
N ILE A 169 -3.54 13.84 -10.25
CA ILE A 169 -4.84 14.19 -10.80
C ILE A 169 -5.69 14.95 -9.76
N PRO A 170 -6.65 15.79 -10.16
CA PRO A 170 -7.61 16.37 -9.24
C PRO A 170 -8.35 15.29 -8.43
N LEU A 171 -8.59 15.54 -7.15
CA LEU A 171 -9.17 14.56 -6.23
C LEU A 171 -10.48 13.97 -6.73
N ILE A 172 -11.33 14.78 -7.37
CA ILE A 172 -12.59 14.32 -7.96
C ILE A 172 -12.42 13.17 -8.97
N LYS A 173 -11.24 13.01 -9.55
CA LYS A 173 -10.89 11.94 -10.50
C LYS A 173 -9.97 10.88 -9.91
N LEU A 174 -9.99 10.70 -8.58
CA LEU A 174 -9.07 9.79 -7.88
C LEU A 174 -9.09 8.36 -8.42
N SER A 175 -10.23 7.90 -8.97
CA SER A 175 -10.35 6.60 -9.64
C SER A 175 -9.34 6.40 -10.78
N GLU A 176 -9.00 7.46 -11.52
CA GLU A 176 -7.98 7.38 -12.56
C GLU A 176 -6.56 7.25 -11.96
N SER A 177 -6.29 7.90 -10.80
CA SER A 177 -5.03 7.71 -10.08
C SER A 177 -4.91 6.28 -9.53
N TYR A 178 -6.01 5.72 -9.02
CA TYR A 178 -6.07 4.32 -8.59
C TYR A 178 -5.78 3.35 -9.74
N HIS A 179 -6.41 3.56 -10.90
CA HIS A 179 -6.18 2.73 -12.07
C HIS A 179 -4.71 2.76 -12.51
N SER A 180 -4.09 3.94 -12.55
CA SER A 180 -2.67 4.08 -12.88
C SER A 180 -1.75 3.47 -11.81
N ALA A 181 -2.11 3.56 -10.52
CA ALA A 181 -1.39 2.87 -9.45
C ALA A 181 -1.46 1.34 -9.59
N LEU A 182 -2.59 0.79 -10.06
CA LEU A 182 -2.70 -0.65 -10.37
C LEU A 182 -1.78 -1.07 -11.54
N ILE A 183 -1.64 -0.21 -12.56
CA ILE A 183 -0.68 -0.45 -13.64
C ILE A 183 0.75 -0.47 -13.07
N ALA A 184 1.10 0.53 -12.26
CA ALA A 184 2.41 0.58 -11.60
C ALA A 184 2.64 -0.66 -10.73
N LEU A 185 1.64 -1.09 -9.96
CA LEU A 185 1.72 -2.26 -9.08
C LEU A 185 2.04 -3.55 -9.84
N ARG A 186 1.44 -3.77 -11.00
CA ARG A 186 1.69 -4.96 -11.84
C ARG A 186 3.11 -5.02 -12.39
N ASN A 187 3.80 -3.87 -12.45
CA ASN A 187 5.18 -3.75 -12.90
C ASN A 187 6.21 -3.75 -11.75
N ILE A 188 5.76 -3.98 -10.52
CA ILE A 188 6.64 -4.20 -9.35
C ILE A 188 7.19 -5.64 -9.39
N GLN A 189 8.14 -5.96 -10.27
CA GLN A 189 8.78 -7.29 -10.27
C GLN A 189 9.98 -7.32 -9.29
N ASP A 190 11.01 -6.56 -9.61
CA ASP A 190 12.25 -6.47 -8.82
C ASP A 190 12.34 -5.14 -8.06
N HIS A 191 11.45 -4.20 -8.36
CA HIS A 191 11.39 -2.89 -7.74
C HIS A 191 10.39 -2.92 -6.59
N GLN A 192 10.79 -2.35 -5.48
CA GLN A 192 9.90 -2.22 -4.32
C GLN A 192 9.10 -0.92 -4.36
N TYR A 193 9.49 0.00 -5.27
CA TYR A 193 8.84 1.28 -5.49
C TYR A 193 8.71 1.57 -6.98
N ILE A 194 7.50 1.86 -7.44
CA ILE A 194 7.24 2.29 -8.82
C ILE A 194 6.27 3.48 -8.82
N ASN A 195 6.68 4.56 -9.48
CA ASN A 195 5.82 5.68 -9.82
C ASN A 195 5.31 5.50 -11.26
N TYR A 196 3.99 5.63 -11.46
CA TYR A 196 3.36 5.55 -12.78
C TYR A 196 4.00 6.49 -13.80
N ASP A 197 4.48 7.67 -13.37
CA ASP A 197 5.04 8.69 -14.28
C ASP A 197 6.32 8.23 -15.01
N VAL A 198 7.00 7.19 -14.54
CA VAL A 198 8.17 6.62 -15.23
C VAL A 198 7.81 5.51 -16.22
N LEU A 199 6.54 5.07 -16.20
CA LEU A 199 6.06 4.05 -17.11
C LEU A 199 5.68 4.66 -18.46
N THR A 200 6.02 4.00 -19.54
CA THR A 200 5.69 4.41 -20.91
C THR A 200 5.09 3.25 -21.69
N LEU A 201 5.91 2.32 -22.09
CA LEU A 201 5.50 1.15 -22.86
C LEU A 201 4.58 0.22 -22.03
N GLU A 202 4.86 0.09 -20.76
CA GLU A 202 4.12 -0.75 -19.81
C GLU A 202 2.63 -0.36 -19.75
N ILE A 203 2.31 0.92 -19.96
CA ILE A 203 0.92 1.41 -20.00
C ILE A 203 0.13 0.74 -21.13
N ILE A 204 0.72 0.61 -22.31
CA ILE A 204 0.09 -0.01 -23.48
C ILE A 204 0.07 -1.53 -23.31
N LEU A 205 1.17 -2.12 -22.85
CA LEU A 205 1.29 -3.57 -22.71
C LEU A 205 0.30 -4.16 -21.69
N GLN A 206 -0.16 -3.37 -20.74
CA GLN A 206 -1.18 -3.76 -19.75
C GLN A 206 -2.57 -3.98 -20.37
N SER A 207 -2.89 -3.33 -21.48
CA SER A 207 -4.18 -3.47 -22.16
C SER A 207 -4.29 -4.75 -23.00
N ILE A 208 -3.17 -5.45 -23.21
CA ILE A 208 -3.12 -6.67 -24.02
C ILE A 208 -3.75 -7.83 -23.24
N SER A 209 -4.71 -8.53 -23.87
CA SER A 209 -5.36 -9.69 -23.25
C SER A 209 -4.34 -10.81 -22.99
N ILE A 210 -4.63 -11.67 -22.00
CA ILE A 210 -3.76 -12.82 -21.70
C ILE A 210 -3.65 -13.79 -22.87
N TYR A 211 -4.69 -13.90 -23.70
CA TYR A 211 -4.70 -14.73 -24.90
C TYR A 211 -3.79 -14.17 -25.98
N ASP A 212 -3.93 -12.85 -26.28
CA ASP A 212 -3.10 -12.17 -27.28
C ASP A 212 -1.63 -12.16 -26.87
N LYS A 213 -1.36 -11.93 -25.57
CA LYS A 213 -0.02 -12.03 -24.98
C LYS A 213 0.58 -13.41 -25.22
N LYS A 214 -0.15 -14.49 -24.90
CA LYS A 214 0.32 -15.86 -25.08
C LYS A 214 0.57 -16.17 -26.56
N ASP A 215 -0.34 -15.75 -27.44
CA ASP A 215 -0.20 -15.98 -28.88
C ASP A 215 1.01 -15.22 -29.43
N TYR A 216 1.22 -13.98 -29.02
CA TYR A 216 2.37 -13.19 -29.39
C TYR A 216 3.70 -13.83 -28.96
N LEU A 217 3.79 -14.28 -27.69
CA LEU A 217 4.98 -14.97 -27.18
C LEU A 217 5.26 -16.28 -27.93
N ASN A 218 4.23 -17.04 -28.22
CA ASN A 218 4.36 -18.29 -29.01
C ASN A 218 4.90 -18.04 -30.40
N LYS A 219 4.47 -16.97 -31.06
CA LYS A 219 4.92 -16.63 -32.44
C LYS A 219 6.32 -16.02 -32.48
N THR A 220 6.83 -15.52 -31.36
CA THR A 220 8.06 -14.72 -31.36
C THR A 220 9.22 -15.40 -30.64
N ILE A 221 9.07 -15.77 -29.38
CA ILE A 221 10.20 -16.21 -28.54
C ILE A 221 10.08 -17.63 -27.99
N ALA A 222 9.01 -18.38 -28.31
CA ALA A 222 8.78 -19.71 -27.73
C ALA A 222 9.91 -20.71 -28.02
N MET A 223 10.59 -20.55 -29.14
CA MET A 223 11.69 -21.44 -29.56
C MET A 223 13.05 -21.07 -28.98
N LEU A 224 13.12 -19.96 -28.25
CA LEU A 224 14.37 -19.44 -27.68
C LEU A 224 14.63 -20.00 -26.27
N SER A 225 15.87 -20.35 -26.01
CA SER A 225 16.32 -20.78 -24.68
C SER A 225 16.39 -19.59 -23.70
N LEU A 226 16.44 -19.87 -22.39
CA LEU A 226 16.66 -18.84 -21.37
C LEU A 226 17.97 -18.06 -21.60
N GLU A 227 19.02 -18.74 -22.09
CA GLU A 227 20.29 -18.08 -22.45
C GLU A 227 20.11 -17.10 -23.61
N ASP A 228 19.33 -17.47 -24.65
CA ASP A 228 19.03 -16.60 -25.79
C ASP A 228 18.22 -15.37 -25.36
N LEU A 229 17.23 -15.55 -24.48
CA LEU A 229 16.42 -14.46 -23.95
C LEU A 229 17.25 -13.51 -23.11
N ASN A 230 18.15 -14.01 -22.26
CA ASN A 230 19.07 -13.19 -21.47
C ASN A 230 20.04 -12.42 -22.37
N LEU A 231 20.55 -13.05 -23.41
CA LEU A 231 21.41 -12.38 -24.40
C LEU A 231 20.66 -11.25 -25.10
N LEU A 232 19.43 -11.48 -25.55
CA LEU A 232 18.59 -10.43 -26.17
C LEU A 232 18.31 -9.28 -25.20
N HIS A 233 18.03 -9.59 -23.94
CA HIS A 233 17.79 -8.56 -22.91
C HIS A 233 19.01 -7.63 -22.79
N ILE A 234 20.19 -8.20 -22.59
CA ILE A 234 21.44 -7.44 -22.48
C ILE A 234 21.73 -6.67 -23.80
N TYR A 235 21.48 -7.31 -24.94
CA TYR A 235 21.70 -6.68 -26.25
C TYR A 235 20.84 -5.43 -26.45
N PHE A 236 19.59 -5.46 -26.00
CA PHE A 236 18.70 -4.30 -26.10
C PHE A 236 18.98 -3.26 -25.02
N GLU A 237 19.41 -3.63 -23.82
CA GLU A 237 19.87 -2.71 -22.78
C GLU A 237 21.12 -1.93 -23.21
N GLU A 238 21.98 -2.54 -24.03
CA GLU A 238 23.17 -1.91 -24.62
C GLU A 238 22.89 -1.22 -25.99
N ASP A 239 21.65 -0.81 -26.22
CA ASP A 239 21.19 -0.12 -27.45
C ASP A 239 21.62 -0.84 -28.74
N MET A 240 21.58 -2.17 -28.75
CA MET A 240 22.01 -3.04 -29.86
C MET A 240 23.50 -2.90 -30.23
N SER A 241 24.32 -2.38 -29.32
CA SER A 241 25.77 -2.25 -29.50
C SER A 241 26.43 -3.61 -29.37
N LEU A 242 26.98 -4.13 -30.48
CA LEU A 242 27.72 -5.39 -30.47
C LEU A 242 28.96 -5.36 -29.56
N LEU A 243 29.63 -4.20 -29.46
CA LEU A 243 30.82 -4.05 -28.64
C LEU A 243 30.49 -4.09 -27.15
N ASN A 244 29.55 -3.24 -26.73
CA ASN A 244 29.17 -3.15 -25.32
C ASN A 244 28.55 -4.47 -24.83
N THR A 245 27.65 -5.06 -25.62
CA THR A 245 27.03 -6.36 -25.30
C THR A 245 28.09 -7.46 -25.16
N ALA A 246 29.05 -7.55 -26.08
CA ALA A 246 30.11 -8.55 -26.03
C ALA A 246 30.98 -8.38 -24.77
N ASN A 247 31.34 -7.14 -24.43
CA ASN A 247 32.07 -6.83 -23.20
C ASN A 247 31.27 -7.19 -21.94
N ARG A 248 30.00 -6.83 -21.88
CA ARG A 248 29.15 -7.13 -20.72
C ARG A 248 28.87 -8.62 -20.51
N LEU A 249 28.83 -9.38 -21.61
CA LEU A 249 28.70 -10.85 -21.58
C LEU A 249 30.03 -11.61 -21.46
N PHE A 250 31.16 -10.90 -21.45
CA PHE A 250 32.51 -11.49 -21.44
C PHE A 250 32.74 -12.48 -22.57
N ILE A 251 32.23 -12.18 -23.80
CA ILE A 251 32.41 -13.00 -24.99
C ILE A 251 33.03 -12.18 -26.14
N HIS A 252 33.62 -12.87 -27.11
CA HIS A 252 34.14 -12.22 -28.30
C HIS A 252 32.98 -11.73 -29.21
N LYS A 253 33.17 -10.58 -29.89
CA LYS A 253 32.18 -9.99 -30.81
C LYS A 253 31.66 -10.99 -31.87
N ASN A 254 32.54 -11.84 -32.42
CA ASN A 254 32.16 -12.86 -33.41
C ASN A 254 31.25 -13.92 -32.80
N THR A 255 31.47 -14.30 -31.54
CA THR A 255 30.62 -15.24 -30.79
C THR A 255 29.24 -14.64 -30.59
N LEU A 256 29.14 -13.35 -30.25
CA LEU A 256 27.88 -12.63 -30.14
C LEU A 256 27.14 -12.62 -31.46
N GLN A 257 27.82 -12.29 -32.58
CA GLN A 257 27.19 -12.30 -33.90
C GLN A 257 26.64 -13.67 -34.24
N TYR A 258 27.39 -14.75 -34.04
CA TYR A 258 26.95 -16.12 -34.24
C TYR A 258 25.69 -16.44 -33.42
N LYS A 259 25.66 -16.04 -32.12
CA LYS A 259 24.50 -16.25 -31.25
C LYS A 259 23.28 -15.48 -31.76
N LEU A 260 23.42 -14.22 -32.18
CA LEU A 260 22.33 -13.43 -32.78
C LEU A 260 21.82 -14.02 -34.10
N ASP A 261 22.72 -14.60 -34.96
CA ASP A 261 22.32 -15.29 -36.18
C ASP A 261 21.58 -16.59 -35.85
N ARG A 262 21.97 -17.30 -34.80
CA ARG A 262 21.24 -18.49 -34.31
C ARG A 262 19.83 -18.12 -33.86
N ILE A 263 19.68 -17.04 -33.07
CA ILE A 263 18.36 -16.55 -32.64
C ILE A 263 17.49 -16.23 -33.85
N HIS A 264 18.02 -15.51 -34.85
CA HIS A 264 17.29 -15.22 -36.08
C HIS A 264 16.81 -16.49 -36.80
N LYS A 265 17.65 -17.53 -36.89
CA LYS A 265 17.29 -18.79 -37.52
C LYS A 265 16.19 -19.54 -36.75
N LEU A 266 16.18 -19.44 -35.42
CA LEU A 266 15.20 -20.12 -34.56
C LEU A 266 13.82 -19.44 -34.57
N CYS A 267 13.78 -18.12 -34.46
CA CYS A 267 12.51 -17.39 -34.29
C CYS A 267 12.05 -16.64 -35.57
N GLY A 268 12.88 -16.57 -36.62
CA GLY A 268 12.57 -15.86 -37.87
C GLY A 268 12.75 -14.34 -37.81
N TYR A 269 13.02 -13.76 -36.64
CA TYR A 269 13.21 -12.33 -36.44
C TYR A 269 14.69 -11.99 -36.25
N ASN A 270 15.20 -11.03 -37.04
CA ASN A 270 16.61 -10.63 -36.97
C ASN A 270 16.80 -9.52 -35.90
N PRO A 271 17.48 -9.82 -34.75
CA PRO A 271 17.65 -8.85 -33.68
C PRO A 271 18.40 -7.55 -34.06
N ARG A 272 19.12 -7.57 -35.20
CA ARG A 272 19.87 -6.41 -35.71
C ARG A 272 19.06 -5.51 -36.63
N LYS A 273 17.84 -5.89 -37.02
CA LYS A 273 16.94 -5.06 -37.83
C LYS A 273 15.91 -4.42 -36.93
N PHE A 274 15.80 -3.10 -36.97
CA PHE A 274 14.93 -2.33 -36.08
C PHE A 274 13.50 -2.88 -35.96
N ARG A 275 12.86 -3.21 -37.09
CA ARG A 275 11.50 -3.78 -37.08
C ARG A 275 11.41 -5.09 -36.30
N ASP A 276 12.34 -6.00 -36.54
CA ASP A 276 12.35 -7.31 -35.92
C ASP A 276 12.81 -7.24 -34.47
N ALA A 277 13.79 -6.34 -34.20
CA ALA A 277 14.27 -6.02 -32.85
C ALA A 277 13.14 -5.53 -31.96
N ASN A 278 12.26 -4.63 -32.45
CA ASN A 278 11.08 -4.17 -31.71
C ASN A 278 10.12 -5.31 -31.38
N ILE A 279 9.89 -6.23 -32.31
CA ILE A 279 9.05 -7.42 -32.05
C ILE A 279 9.64 -8.26 -30.92
N LEU A 280 10.94 -8.54 -30.96
CA LEU A 280 11.62 -9.30 -29.90
C LEU A 280 11.67 -8.55 -28.58
N TYR A 281 11.91 -7.24 -28.60
CA TYR A 281 11.92 -6.40 -27.40
C TYR A 281 10.56 -6.37 -26.70
N LEU A 282 9.47 -6.19 -27.48
CA LEU A 282 8.11 -6.28 -26.93
C LEU A 282 7.81 -7.66 -26.35
N ALA A 283 8.27 -8.73 -26.99
CA ALA A 283 8.10 -10.07 -26.46
C ALA A 283 8.81 -10.27 -25.11
N LEU A 284 10.02 -9.71 -24.95
CA LEU A 284 10.74 -9.74 -23.66
C LEU A 284 10.00 -8.95 -22.59
N LYS A 285 9.41 -7.81 -22.93
CA LYS A 285 8.61 -6.99 -22.00
C LYS A 285 7.27 -7.63 -21.62
N LEU A 286 6.72 -8.49 -22.47
CA LEU A 286 5.47 -9.21 -22.23
C LEU A 286 5.68 -10.52 -21.46
N LYS A 287 6.87 -11.05 -21.40
CA LYS A 287 7.17 -12.32 -20.70
C LYS A 287 7.10 -12.14 -19.18
#